data_0d4eed576aa9401580f338bd6519e948
#
_entry.id   0d4eed576aa9401580f338bd6519e948
#
_cell.length_a   1.000
_cell.length_b   1.000
_cell.length_c   1.000
_cell.angle_alpha   90.00
_cell.angle_beta   90.00
_cell.angle_gamma   90.00
#
_symmetry.space_group_name_H-M   'P 1'
#
loop_
_entity.id
_entity.type
_entity.pdbx_description
1 polymer ?
#
loop_
_entity_poly.entity_id
_entity_poly.type
_entity_poly.pdbx_seq_one_letter_code
_entity_poly.pdbx_strand_id
1 'polypeptide(L)'
;IRQSLRAGLSDGWGGSMMGTEFSDVLFGTPKPVDTTANIGVMEKDNVNIIVHGHDPSLSEMIVFYANDPEMIAYAKENGAKGITVSGVCCTANEVAMRHGIPMAGNFLSQENVVLTGACEAIVVDVQCIFPALGPLSKCFHTKFITTSPIARIPDSEFIEFHAETAGDNAKAIVK
;
A
#
# COMPACT_ATOMS: atom_id res chain seq x y z
N ILE A 1 -25.12 9.44 -23.40
CA ILE A 1 -23.79 9.41 -24.05
C ILE A 1 -23.01 10.68 -23.72
N ARG A 2 -23.48 11.90 -24.06
CA ARG A 2 -22.74 13.15 -23.82
C ARG A 2 -22.37 13.38 -22.34
N GLN A 3 -23.29 13.05 -21.43
CA GLN A 3 -23.07 13.15 -19.99
C GLN A 3 -22.05 12.11 -19.52
N SER A 4 -22.14 10.88 -20.01
CA SER A 4 -21.18 9.81 -19.68
C SER A 4 -19.77 10.12 -20.19
N LEU A 5 -19.66 10.70 -21.40
CA LEU A 5 -18.37 11.14 -21.92
C LEU A 5 -17.75 12.28 -21.10
N ARG A 6 -18.57 13.25 -20.65
CA ARG A 6 -18.10 14.33 -19.78
C ARG A 6 -17.65 13.83 -18.42
N ALA A 7 -18.40 12.90 -17.83
CA ALA A 7 -18.02 12.27 -16.57
C ALA A 7 -16.70 11.51 -16.71
N GLY A 8 -16.58 10.68 -17.77
CA GLY A 8 -15.34 9.93 -18.02
C GLY A 8 -14.14 10.82 -18.29
N LEU A 9 -14.31 11.94 -19.02
CA LEU A 9 -13.22 12.91 -19.22
C LEU A 9 -12.83 13.60 -17.93
N SER A 10 -13.81 13.98 -17.09
CA SER A 10 -13.53 14.60 -15.79
C SER A 10 -12.81 13.65 -14.85
N ASP A 11 -13.24 12.39 -14.81
CA ASP A 11 -12.61 11.35 -14.00
C ASP A 11 -11.19 11.03 -14.48
N GLY A 12 -11.00 10.85 -15.79
CA GLY A 12 -9.68 10.61 -16.36
C GLY A 12 -8.71 11.79 -16.17
N TRP A 13 -9.21 13.02 -16.26
CA TRP A 13 -8.40 14.20 -16.00
C TRP A 13 -8.05 14.33 -14.51
N GLY A 14 -9.04 14.33 -13.63
CA GLY A 14 -8.85 14.56 -12.21
C GLY A 14 -8.21 13.37 -11.48
N GLY A 15 -8.72 12.16 -11.70
CA GLY A 15 -8.25 10.97 -11.01
C GLY A 15 -6.93 10.43 -11.53
N SER A 16 -6.75 10.40 -12.85
CA SER A 16 -5.55 9.80 -13.45
C SER A 16 -4.46 10.84 -13.73
N MET A 17 -4.74 11.86 -14.54
CA MET A 17 -3.70 12.84 -14.90
C MET A 17 -3.28 13.71 -13.73
N MET A 18 -4.23 14.42 -13.11
CA MET A 18 -3.87 15.35 -12.03
C MET A 18 -3.29 14.62 -10.82
N GLY A 19 -3.83 13.46 -10.47
CA GLY A 19 -3.31 12.63 -9.39
C GLY A 19 -1.86 12.20 -9.64
N THR A 20 -1.54 11.76 -10.85
CA THR A 20 -0.18 11.39 -11.26
C THR A 20 0.76 12.59 -11.23
N GLU A 21 0.36 13.73 -11.78
CA GLU A 21 1.17 14.95 -11.76
C GLU A 21 1.46 15.44 -10.34
N PHE A 22 0.48 15.38 -9.45
CA PHE A 22 0.70 15.73 -8.04
C PHE A 22 1.67 14.77 -7.36
N SER A 23 1.55 13.47 -7.58
CA SER A 23 2.48 12.48 -7.05
C SER A 23 3.90 12.72 -7.57
N ASP A 24 4.05 13.04 -8.86
CA ASP A 24 5.35 13.34 -9.47
C ASP A 24 5.98 14.61 -8.88
N VAL A 25 5.18 15.63 -8.61
CA VAL A 25 5.65 16.87 -7.97
C VAL A 25 6.09 16.63 -6.52
N LEU A 26 5.33 15.82 -5.77
CA LEU A 26 5.59 15.58 -4.36
C LEU A 26 6.74 14.59 -4.14
N PHE A 27 6.80 13.52 -4.91
CA PHE A 27 7.67 12.36 -4.65
C PHE A 27 8.69 12.10 -5.76
N GLY A 28 8.63 12.85 -6.84
CA GLY A 28 9.48 12.69 -8.01
C GLY A 28 8.87 11.76 -9.07
N THR A 29 9.28 11.96 -10.31
CA THR A 29 8.79 11.18 -11.45
C THR A 29 9.29 9.73 -11.35
N PRO A 30 8.40 8.74 -11.43
CA PRO A 30 8.77 7.32 -11.44
C PRO A 30 9.70 6.99 -12.62
N LYS A 31 10.63 6.08 -12.41
CA LYS A 31 11.56 5.60 -13.45
C LYS A 31 11.50 4.08 -13.51
N PRO A 32 11.66 3.49 -14.71
CA PRO A 32 11.80 2.05 -14.82
C PRO A 32 12.95 1.53 -13.94
N VAL A 33 12.67 0.50 -13.13
CA VAL A 33 13.65 -0.16 -12.27
C VAL A 33 13.53 -1.67 -12.42
N ASP A 34 14.63 -2.37 -12.24
CA ASP A 34 14.60 -3.82 -12.10
C ASP A 34 14.06 -4.16 -10.70
N THR A 35 13.04 -5.03 -10.63
CA THR A 35 12.48 -5.49 -9.36
C THR A 35 12.08 -6.96 -9.42
N THR A 36 11.87 -7.55 -8.28
CA THR A 36 11.32 -8.91 -8.15
C THR A 36 9.81 -8.82 -8.01
N ALA A 37 9.09 -9.63 -8.78
CA ALA A 37 7.63 -9.67 -8.78
C ALA A 37 7.14 -11.09 -8.54
N ASN A 38 7.06 -11.51 -7.29
CA ASN A 38 6.44 -12.77 -6.85
C ASN A 38 6.17 -12.72 -5.34
N ILE A 39 5.39 -13.67 -4.86
CA ILE A 39 4.97 -13.74 -3.45
C ILE A 39 6.13 -14.02 -2.48
N GLY A 40 7.24 -14.59 -2.96
CA GLY A 40 8.44 -14.88 -2.17
C GLY A 40 9.27 -13.66 -1.78
N VAL A 41 8.83 -12.44 -2.11
CA VAL A 41 9.49 -11.19 -1.68
C VAL A 41 9.25 -10.85 -0.22
N MET A 42 8.29 -11.50 0.42
CA MET A 42 8.06 -11.35 1.86
C MET A 42 9.13 -12.11 2.67
N GLU A 43 9.75 -11.42 3.59
CA GLU A 43 10.86 -11.94 4.40
C GLU A 43 10.34 -12.54 5.71
N LYS A 44 10.54 -13.84 5.91
CA LYS A 44 10.01 -14.61 7.05
C LYS A 44 10.27 -13.99 8.44
N ASP A 45 11.42 -13.36 8.61
CA ASP A 45 11.86 -12.85 9.91
C ASP A 45 11.66 -11.32 10.03
N ASN A 46 11.04 -10.69 9.04
CA ASN A 46 10.72 -9.27 9.03
C ASN A 46 9.23 -9.02 9.29
N VAL A 47 8.91 -7.81 9.67
CA VAL A 47 7.54 -7.27 9.58
C VAL A 47 7.27 -6.98 8.12
N ASN A 48 6.31 -7.67 7.51
CA ASN A 48 5.94 -7.48 6.11
C ASN A 48 4.69 -6.62 5.98
N ILE A 49 4.85 -5.45 5.39
CA ILE A 49 3.76 -4.50 5.12
C ILE A 49 3.50 -4.50 3.62
N ILE A 50 2.28 -4.78 3.24
CA ILE A 50 1.84 -4.77 1.84
C ILE A 50 1.04 -3.50 1.57
N VAL A 51 1.47 -2.72 0.60
CA VAL A 51 0.70 -1.57 0.10
C VAL A 51 -0.10 -1.96 -1.15
N HIS A 52 -1.37 -1.56 -1.19
CA HIS A 52 -2.29 -1.98 -2.24
C HIS A 52 -3.33 -0.91 -2.55
N GLY A 53 -3.63 -0.74 -3.83
CA GLY A 53 -4.59 0.24 -4.33
C GLY A 53 -4.01 1.13 -5.42
N HIS A 54 -4.35 2.43 -5.40
CA HIS A 54 -4.04 3.34 -6.50
C HIS A 54 -3.43 4.69 -6.09
N ASP A 55 -3.64 5.14 -4.86
CA ASP A 55 -3.10 6.41 -4.37
C ASP A 55 -1.76 6.18 -3.64
N PRO A 56 -0.62 6.61 -4.21
CA PRO A 56 0.67 6.38 -3.60
C PRO A 56 0.99 7.27 -2.40
N SER A 57 0.19 8.30 -2.10
CA SER A 57 0.53 9.32 -1.11
C SER A 57 0.86 8.74 0.26
N LEU A 58 0.02 7.86 0.79
CA LEU A 58 0.30 7.18 2.06
C LEU A 58 1.36 6.10 1.91
N SER A 59 1.36 5.37 0.80
CA SER A 59 2.34 4.31 0.54
C SER A 59 3.78 4.84 0.50
N GLU A 60 3.98 6.02 -0.08
CA GLU A 60 5.28 6.73 -0.05
C GLU A 60 5.73 7.01 1.38
N MET A 61 4.82 7.51 2.22
CA MET A 61 5.12 7.77 3.63
C MET A 61 5.37 6.49 4.43
N ILE A 62 4.66 5.40 4.12
CA ILE A 62 4.91 4.09 4.73
C ILE A 62 6.35 3.61 4.42
N VAL A 63 6.79 3.71 3.16
CA VAL A 63 8.16 3.34 2.79
C VAL A 63 9.18 4.22 3.49
N PHE A 64 8.91 5.52 3.60
CA PHE A 64 9.79 6.44 4.32
C PHE A 64 9.96 6.00 5.79
N TYR A 65 8.88 5.76 6.52
CA TYR A 65 8.96 5.35 7.92
C TYR A 65 9.44 3.91 8.11
N ALA A 66 9.16 2.99 7.19
CA ALA A 66 9.68 1.64 7.26
C ALA A 66 11.21 1.59 7.16
N ASN A 67 11.83 2.60 6.54
CA ASN A 67 13.28 2.77 6.47
C ASN A 67 13.86 3.65 7.60
N ASP A 68 13.00 4.19 8.48
CA ASP A 68 13.45 5.00 9.61
C ASP A 68 14.21 4.12 10.62
N PRO A 69 15.42 4.50 11.04
CA PRO A 69 16.21 3.77 12.05
C PRO A 69 15.45 3.53 13.37
N GLU A 70 14.59 4.46 13.80
CA GLU A 70 13.75 4.30 14.99
C GLU A 70 12.76 3.16 14.83
N MET A 71 12.09 3.08 13.68
CA MET A 71 11.10 2.02 13.39
C MET A 71 11.77 0.66 13.22
N ILE A 72 12.93 0.62 12.56
CA ILE A 72 13.71 -0.61 12.42
C ILE A 72 14.21 -1.09 13.81
N ALA A 73 14.63 -0.19 14.68
CA ALA A 73 15.02 -0.53 16.06
C ALA A 73 13.83 -1.09 16.84
N TYR A 74 12.66 -0.44 16.74
CA TYR A 74 11.43 -0.89 17.36
C TYR A 74 11.01 -2.30 16.88
N ALA A 75 11.09 -2.57 15.58
CA ALA A 75 10.82 -3.90 15.03
C ALA A 75 11.77 -4.96 15.63
N LYS A 76 13.06 -4.63 15.74
CA LYS A 76 14.07 -5.52 16.33
C LYS A 76 13.84 -5.79 17.81
N GLU A 77 13.46 -4.79 18.58
CA GLU A 77 13.09 -4.93 20.00
C GLU A 77 11.89 -5.87 20.20
N ASN A 78 11.00 -5.92 19.19
CA ASN A 78 9.83 -6.81 19.18
C ASN A 78 10.10 -8.18 18.51
N GLY A 79 11.34 -8.48 18.16
CA GLY A 79 11.74 -9.81 17.70
C GLY A 79 11.86 -10.00 16.18
N ALA A 80 11.56 -8.98 15.39
CA ALA A 80 11.79 -9.01 13.95
C ALA A 80 13.23 -8.63 13.59
N LYS A 81 13.70 -9.01 12.41
CA LYS A 81 15.01 -8.58 11.91
C LYS A 81 15.00 -7.20 11.23
N GLY A 82 13.83 -6.78 10.75
CA GLY A 82 13.62 -5.53 10.06
C GLY A 82 12.18 -5.37 9.59
N ILE A 83 11.97 -4.43 8.69
CA ILE A 83 10.67 -4.15 8.07
C ILE A 83 10.83 -4.31 6.55
N THR A 84 9.95 -5.06 5.92
CA THR A 84 9.88 -5.21 4.47
C THR A 84 8.58 -4.58 3.97
N VAL A 85 8.69 -3.60 3.09
CA VAL A 85 7.54 -3.10 2.33
C VAL A 85 7.57 -3.72 0.95
N SER A 86 6.49 -4.33 0.56
CA SER A 86 6.26 -4.79 -0.80
C SER A 86 4.85 -4.45 -1.22
N GLY A 87 4.50 -4.67 -2.46
CA GLY A 87 3.23 -4.16 -2.87
C GLY A 87 2.47 -4.98 -3.89
N VAL A 88 1.23 -4.57 -4.06
CA VAL A 88 0.27 -5.16 -4.99
C VAL A 88 -0.41 -4.01 -5.73
N CYS A 89 -0.61 -4.15 -7.06
CA CYS A 89 -1.37 -3.21 -7.88
C CYS A 89 -0.68 -1.85 -8.12
N CYS A 90 -1.45 -0.79 -8.41
CA CYS A 90 -0.92 0.45 -9.00
C CYS A 90 -0.12 1.32 -8.02
N THR A 91 -0.59 1.51 -6.80
CA THR A 91 0.17 2.26 -5.78
C THR A 91 1.57 1.68 -5.60
N ALA A 92 1.66 0.35 -5.55
CA ALA A 92 2.92 -0.35 -5.40
C ALA A 92 3.84 -0.20 -6.62
N ASN A 93 3.30 -0.15 -7.84
CA ASN A 93 4.10 0.09 -9.04
C ASN A 93 4.77 1.46 -9.01
N GLU A 94 4.07 2.52 -8.60
CA GLU A 94 4.65 3.85 -8.48
C GLU A 94 5.74 3.89 -7.42
N VAL A 95 5.46 3.34 -6.24
CA VAL A 95 6.42 3.29 -5.14
C VAL A 95 7.63 2.40 -5.49
N ALA A 96 7.42 1.29 -6.21
CA ALA A 96 8.52 0.47 -6.73
C ALA A 96 9.42 1.24 -7.68
N MET A 97 8.85 2.04 -8.58
CA MET A 97 9.61 2.85 -9.53
C MET A 97 10.32 4.05 -8.91
N ARG A 98 9.96 4.45 -7.69
CA ARG A 98 10.66 5.51 -6.94
C ARG A 98 11.67 4.96 -5.95
N HIS A 99 11.34 3.87 -5.27
CA HIS A 99 12.12 3.35 -4.13
C HIS A 99 12.70 1.94 -4.35
N GLY A 100 12.35 1.27 -5.46
CA GLY A 100 12.84 -0.08 -5.74
C GLY A 100 12.24 -1.17 -4.85
N ILE A 101 11.08 -0.94 -4.22
CA ILE A 101 10.43 -1.99 -3.42
C ILE A 101 9.99 -3.16 -4.32
N PRO A 102 10.00 -4.39 -3.81
CA PRO A 102 9.55 -5.54 -4.59
C PRO A 102 8.02 -5.61 -4.68
N MET A 103 7.54 -6.34 -5.69
CA MET A 103 6.11 -6.57 -5.92
C MET A 103 5.72 -7.96 -5.44
N ALA A 104 4.80 -8.05 -4.48
CA ALA A 104 4.27 -9.35 -4.01
C ALA A 104 3.31 -9.99 -5.03
N GLY A 105 2.77 -9.20 -5.96
CA GLY A 105 1.88 -9.68 -7.00
C GLY A 105 1.06 -8.57 -7.65
N ASN A 106 -0.07 -8.97 -8.22
CA ASN A 106 -1.05 -8.06 -8.80
C ASN A 106 -2.42 -8.21 -8.09
N PHE A 107 -3.42 -7.44 -8.52
CA PHE A 107 -4.73 -7.45 -7.88
C PHE A 107 -5.43 -8.83 -7.87
N LEU A 108 -5.11 -9.73 -8.82
CA LEU A 108 -5.67 -11.09 -8.84
C LEU A 108 -5.03 -12.02 -7.80
N SER A 109 -3.90 -11.65 -7.24
CA SER A 109 -3.15 -12.44 -6.26
C SER A 109 -3.17 -11.84 -4.84
N GLN A 110 -3.96 -10.79 -4.60
CA GLN A 110 -3.98 -10.09 -3.31
C GLN A 110 -4.36 -10.97 -2.12
N GLU A 111 -5.28 -11.93 -2.31
CA GLU A 111 -5.65 -12.87 -1.27
C GLU A 111 -4.52 -13.86 -0.97
N ASN A 112 -3.76 -14.25 -1.99
CA ASN A 112 -2.63 -15.15 -1.81
C ASN A 112 -1.54 -14.55 -0.91
N VAL A 113 -1.39 -13.25 -0.88
CA VAL A 113 -0.47 -12.55 0.02
C VAL A 113 -0.82 -12.83 1.48
N VAL A 114 -2.10 -12.75 1.84
CA VAL A 114 -2.58 -13.08 3.18
C VAL A 114 -2.46 -14.59 3.47
N LEU A 115 -2.78 -15.43 2.48
CA LEU A 115 -2.72 -16.90 2.61
C LEU A 115 -1.31 -17.43 2.87
N THR A 116 -0.26 -16.67 2.58
CA THR A 116 1.12 -17.08 2.92
C THR A 116 1.34 -17.19 4.43
N GLY A 117 0.56 -16.46 5.23
CA GLY A 117 0.79 -16.31 6.67
C GLY A 117 2.07 -15.55 7.04
N ALA A 118 2.66 -14.82 6.09
CA ALA A 118 3.87 -14.01 6.29
C ALA A 118 3.60 -12.50 6.20
N CYS A 119 2.34 -12.09 6.07
CA CYS A 119 1.94 -10.70 5.95
C CYS A 119 1.43 -10.19 7.29
N GLU A 120 2.13 -9.24 7.89
CA GLU A 120 1.70 -8.60 9.14
C GLU A 120 0.61 -7.56 8.90
N ALA A 121 0.75 -6.75 7.84
CA ALA A 121 -0.25 -5.77 7.48
C ALA A 121 -0.45 -5.66 5.97
N ILE A 122 -1.71 -5.54 5.55
CA ILE A 122 -2.07 -5.10 4.20
C ILE A 122 -2.82 -3.78 4.31
N VAL A 123 -2.23 -2.73 3.75
CA VAL A 123 -2.75 -1.36 3.79
C VAL A 123 -3.33 -1.01 2.44
N VAL A 124 -4.60 -0.66 2.41
CA VAL A 124 -5.31 -0.40 1.16
C VAL A 124 -5.87 1.02 1.10
N ASP A 125 -5.75 1.63 -0.04
CA ASP A 125 -6.31 2.95 -0.31
C ASP A 125 -7.64 2.87 -1.08
N VAL A 126 -7.63 2.87 -2.40
CA VAL A 126 -8.82 2.83 -3.25
C VAL A 126 -8.63 1.92 -4.46
N GLN A 127 -9.72 1.39 -4.99
CA GLN A 127 -9.82 0.59 -6.22
C GLN A 127 -9.10 -0.77 -6.15
N CYS A 128 -9.59 -1.71 -6.94
CA CYS A 128 -9.06 -3.06 -7.10
C CYS A 128 -8.93 -3.90 -5.81
N ILE A 129 -9.58 -3.48 -4.74
CA ILE A 129 -9.51 -4.15 -3.44
C ILE A 129 -10.65 -5.17 -3.33
N PHE A 130 -10.32 -6.43 -3.08
CA PHE A 130 -11.33 -7.45 -2.90
C PHE A 130 -11.90 -7.42 -1.47
N PRO A 131 -13.23 -7.29 -1.31
CA PRO A 131 -13.85 -7.33 0.01
C PRO A 131 -13.57 -8.60 0.81
N ALA A 132 -13.23 -9.69 0.13
CA ALA A 132 -12.84 -10.96 0.74
C ALA A 132 -11.58 -10.85 1.63
N LEU A 133 -10.75 -9.84 1.45
CA LEU A 133 -9.60 -9.58 2.33
C LEU A 133 -10.02 -9.35 3.79
N GLY A 134 -11.17 -8.74 4.04
CA GLY A 134 -11.69 -8.52 5.38
C GLY A 134 -11.88 -9.83 6.18
N PRO A 135 -12.79 -10.71 5.79
CA PRO A 135 -12.99 -11.98 6.48
C PRO A 135 -11.75 -12.90 6.39
N LEU A 136 -10.97 -12.86 5.30
CA LEU A 136 -9.78 -13.67 5.14
C LEU A 136 -8.70 -13.29 6.17
N SER A 137 -8.41 -12.02 6.33
CA SER A 137 -7.39 -11.53 7.29
C SER A 137 -7.68 -11.95 8.72
N LYS A 138 -8.96 -12.13 9.09
CA LYS A 138 -9.34 -12.65 10.43
C LYS A 138 -8.95 -14.12 10.67
N CYS A 139 -8.68 -14.87 9.61
CA CYS A 139 -8.18 -16.24 9.73
C CYS A 139 -6.67 -16.31 9.97
N PHE A 140 -5.99 -15.17 9.89
CA PHE A 140 -4.54 -15.01 10.04
C PHE A 140 -4.23 -13.92 11.06
N HIS A 141 -2.95 -13.66 11.32
CA HIS A 141 -2.51 -12.52 12.14
C HIS A 141 -2.49 -11.20 11.38
N THR A 142 -2.72 -11.22 10.07
CA THR A 142 -2.64 -10.06 9.17
C THR A 142 -3.60 -8.95 9.59
N LYS A 143 -3.09 -7.75 9.79
CA LYS A 143 -3.88 -6.53 9.96
C LYS A 143 -4.34 -6.04 8.59
N PHE A 144 -5.65 -5.98 8.38
CA PHE A 144 -6.25 -5.41 7.18
C PHE A 144 -6.66 -3.97 7.45
N ILE A 145 -5.97 -3.01 6.86
CA ILE A 145 -6.12 -1.57 7.15
C ILE A 145 -6.66 -0.86 5.91
N THR A 146 -7.83 -0.25 6.03
CA THR A 146 -8.42 0.63 5.01
C THR A 146 -8.17 2.08 5.37
N THR A 147 -7.86 2.93 4.38
CA THR A 147 -7.43 4.31 4.64
C THR A 147 -8.30 5.37 3.99
N SER A 148 -9.21 4.97 3.10
CA SER A 148 -10.14 5.88 2.43
C SER A 148 -11.58 5.65 2.90
N PRO A 149 -12.34 6.71 3.26
CA PRO A 149 -13.72 6.58 3.70
C PRO A 149 -14.64 6.04 2.61
N ILE A 150 -14.32 6.26 1.33
CA ILE A 150 -15.10 5.75 0.18
C ILE A 150 -14.79 4.28 -0.17
N ALA A 151 -13.70 3.73 0.37
CA ALA A 151 -13.27 2.35 0.17
C ALA A 151 -13.17 1.57 1.49
N ARG A 152 -13.93 1.96 2.50
CA ARG A 152 -13.97 1.28 3.78
C ARG A 152 -14.67 -0.08 3.64
N ILE A 153 -13.93 -1.13 3.94
CA ILE A 153 -14.39 -2.52 3.83
C ILE A 153 -14.72 -3.06 5.23
N PRO A 154 -15.82 -3.81 5.39
CA PRO A 154 -16.11 -4.49 6.65
C PRO A 154 -14.95 -5.38 7.10
N ASP A 155 -14.80 -5.53 8.41
CA ASP A 155 -13.76 -6.35 9.02
C ASP A 155 -12.33 -5.80 8.91
N SER A 156 -12.16 -4.56 8.39
CA SER A 156 -10.88 -3.86 8.39
C SER A 156 -10.73 -2.94 9.61
N GLU A 157 -9.50 -2.70 10.00
CA GLU A 157 -9.15 -1.52 10.79
C GLU A 157 -9.23 -0.28 9.88
N PHE A 158 -9.66 0.86 10.41
CA PHE A 158 -9.78 2.07 9.62
C PHE A 158 -8.88 3.17 10.18
N ILE A 159 -7.90 3.55 9.39
CA ILE A 159 -7.01 4.69 9.67
C ILE A 159 -7.18 5.67 8.53
N GLU A 160 -8.05 6.68 8.72
CA GLU A 160 -8.36 7.64 7.66
C GLU A 160 -7.12 8.45 7.28
N PHE A 161 -6.82 8.43 5.98
CA PHE A 161 -5.73 9.23 5.44
C PHE A 161 -6.15 10.69 5.26
N HIS A 162 -5.38 11.59 5.82
CA HIS A 162 -5.42 13.02 5.57
C HIS A 162 -4.02 13.52 5.25
N ALA A 163 -3.88 14.36 4.25
CA ALA A 163 -2.58 14.86 3.79
C ALA A 163 -1.80 15.56 4.93
N GLU A 164 -2.52 16.29 5.78
CA GLU A 164 -1.95 17.03 6.91
C GLU A 164 -1.36 16.10 8.01
N THR A 165 -1.86 14.88 8.12
CA THR A 165 -1.43 13.90 9.12
C THR A 165 -0.79 12.65 8.49
N ALA A 166 -0.41 12.72 7.22
CA ALA A 166 0.13 11.58 6.46
C ALA A 166 1.31 10.91 7.17
N GLY A 167 2.22 11.68 7.73
CA GLY A 167 3.35 11.17 8.48
C GLY A 167 2.95 10.42 9.74
N ASP A 168 2.00 10.96 10.52
CA ASP A 168 1.52 10.34 11.75
C ASP A 168 0.76 9.05 11.44
N ASN A 169 -0.09 9.07 10.40
CA ASN A 169 -0.80 7.88 9.93
C ASN A 169 0.18 6.77 9.49
N ALA A 170 1.17 7.10 8.67
CA ALA A 170 2.17 6.15 8.21
C ALA A 170 3.00 5.59 9.37
N LYS A 171 3.44 6.44 10.31
CA LYS A 171 4.17 6.02 11.50
C LYS A 171 3.35 5.09 12.39
N ALA A 172 2.04 5.36 12.54
CA ALA A 172 1.13 4.49 13.28
C ALA A 172 0.93 3.12 12.62
N ILE A 173 0.94 3.07 11.30
CA ILE A 173 0.82 1.83 10.53
C ILE A 173 2.10 0.99 10.62
N VAL A 174 3.26 1.63 10.56
CA VAL A 174 4.57 0.93 10.60
C VAL A 174 4.90 0.42 12.00
N LYS A 175 4.36 1.05 13.03
CA LYS A 175 4.55 0.68 14.46
C LYS A 175 3.64 -0.44 14.89
#